data_30c07084971a9deee1dfbc5224aa1e33
#
_entry.id   30c07084971a9deee1dfbc5224aa1e33
#
_cell.length_a   1.000
_cell.length_b   1.000
_cell.length_c   1.000
_cell.angle_alpha   90.00
_cell.angle_beta   90.00
_cell.angle_gamma   90.00
#
_symmetry.space_group_name_H-M   'P 1'
#
loop_
_entity.id
_entity.type
_entity.pdbx_description
1 polymer ?
#
loop_
_entity_poly.entity_id
_entity_poly.type
_entity_poly.pdbx_seq_one_letter_code
_entity_poly.pdbx_strand_id
1 'polypeptide(L)'
;MQENVKAPKRSKKAEQRAETIEQILDAAEYLFSKHGLYGVTLKDVAKKVGVHHTLLNYYFEDKNKLFHAVFARRAVVTSERRMNALDQYEKACGDRPTVEGALRAFLDTDLDLYIEGGEAWKNYAALGAQVANTPEWGAELMDTHFDPVVLRLIDLLKKALPDCSEEDIFWGYQFVTGALMLTLARTGRIDKLSHGLCKSDDFVAVKERMASFMAAGFLQICGQGR
;
A
#
# COMPACT_ATOMS: atom_id res chain seq x y z
N MET A 1 43.12 14.90 -4.70
CA MET A 1 42.75 14.16 -5.94
C MET A 1 41.61 13.23 -5.57
N GLN A 2 40.39 13.60 -5.95
CA GLN A 2 39.22 12.73 -5.75
C GLN A 2 39.06 11.88 -7.01
N GLU A 3 39.23 10.58 -6.90
CA GLU A 3 38.95 9.63 -8.00
C GLU A 3 37.43 9.53 -8.19
N ASN A 4 37.01 9.97 -9.34
CA ASN A 4 35.63 9.91 -9.81
C ASN A 4 35.36 8.47 -10.30
N VAL A 5 34.87 7.59 -9.40
CA VAL A 5 34.48 6.22 -9.78
C VAL A 5 33.20 6.30 -10.61
N LYS A 6 33.33 6.26 -11.93
CA LYS A 6 32.23 6.13 -12.87
C LYS A 6 31.55 4.76 -12.66
N ALA A 7 30.25 4.79 -12.28
CA ALA A 7 29.44 3.57 -12.25
C ALA A 7 29.50 2.81 -13.60
N PRO A 8 29.59 1.47 -13.61
CA PRO A 8 29.73 0.69 -14.82
C PRO A 8 28.50 0.87 -15.72
N LYS A 9 28.72 1.24 -17.00
CA LYS A 9 27.66 1.30 -18.02
C LYS A 9 27.03 -0.10 -18.19
N ARG A 10 25.73 -0.21 -17.87
CA ARG A 10 24.95 -1.43 -18.18
C ARG A 10 25.03 -1.73 -19.68
N SER A 11 25.18 -3.00 -20.06
CA SER A 11 25.14 -3.39 -21.48
C SER A 11 23.74 -3.15 -22.04
N LYS A 12 23.63 -2.78 -23.34
CA LYS A 12 22.33 -2.60 -24.02
C LYS A 12 21.38 -3.78 -23.82
N LYS A 13 21.91 -5.00 -23.75
CA LYS A 13 21.15 -6.23 -23.50
C LYS A 13 20.59 -6.28 -22.06
N ALA A 14 21.33 -5.79 -21.09
CA ALA A 14 20.87 -5.72 -19.70
C ALA A 14 19.78 -4.63 -19.51
N GLU A 15 19.90 -3.52 -20.21
CA GLU A 15 18.90 -2.45 -20.23
C GLU A 15 17.60 -2.94 -20.86
N GLN A 16 17.66 -3.57 -22.03
CA GLN A 16 16.49 -4.13 -22.71
C GLN A 16 15.80 -5.24 -21.89
N ARG A 17 16.59 -6.05 -21.18
CA ARG A 17 16.04 -7.05 -20.25
C ARG A 17 15.28 -6.39 -19.10
N ALA A 18 15.84 -5.36 -18.47
CA ALA A 18 15.20 -4.63 -17.38
C ALA A 18 13.91 -3.97 -17.85
N GLU A 19 13.91 -3.33 -19.01
CA GLU A 19 12.73 -2.71 -19.62
C GLU A 19 11.62 -3.75 -19.87
N THR A 20 11.96 -4.91 -20.39
CA THR A 20 11.00 -6.00 -20.64
C THR A 20 10.39 -6.51 -19.31
N ILE A 21 11.19 -6.64 -18.25
CA ILE A 21 10.72 -7.04 -16.93
C ILE A 21 9.73 -5.99 -16.39
N GLU A 22 10.04 -4.70 -16.48
CA GLU A 22 9.13 -3.64 -16.04
C GLU A 22 7.80 -3.67 -16.82
N GLN A 23 7.83 -3.85 -18.13
CA GLN A 23 6.61 -3.98 -18.94
C GLN A 23 5.76 -5.19 -18.53
N ILE A 24 6.40 -6.32 -18.17
CA ILE A 24 5.70 -7.50 -17.67
C ILE A 24 5.06 -7.20 -16.30
N LEU A 25 5.81 -6.57 -15.39
CA LEU A 25 5.29 -6.22 -14.06
C LEU A 25 4.12 -5.24 -14.14
N ASP A 26 4.19 -4.23 -15.01
CA ASP A 26 3.09 -3.26 -15.21
C ASP A 26 1.83 -3.92 -15.79
N ALA A 27 2.02 -4.80 -16.79
CA ALA A 27 0.90 -5.54 -17.38
C ALA A 27 0.26 -6.51 -16.38
N ALA A 28 1.07 -7.18 -15.57
CA ALA A 28 0.62 -8.09 -14.54
C ALA A 28 -0.10 -7.34 -13.40
N GLU A 29 0.45 -6.21 -12.94
CA GLU A 29 -0.18 -5.35 -11.93
C GLU A 29 -1.59 -4.92 -12.38
N TYR A 30 -1.72 -4.45 -13.61
CA TYR A 30 -3.02 -4.10 -14.17
C TYR A 30 -4.00 -5.28 -14.18
N LEU A 31 -3.57 -6.45 -14.68
CA LEU A 31 -4.43 -7.62 -14.79
C LEU A 31 -4.83 -8.16 -13.41
N PHE A 32 -3.88 -8.30 -12.49
CA PHE A 32 -4.14 -8.75 -11.12
C PHE A 32 -5.05 -7.79 -10.35
N SER A 33 -4.89 -6.47 -10.52
CA SER A 33 -5.77 -5.49 -9.86
C SER A 33 -7.23 -5.63 -10.29
N LYS A 34 -7.49 -6.07 -11.52
CA LYS A 34 -8.85 -6.23 -12.09
C LYS A 34 -9.46 -7.61 -11.86
N HIS A 35 -8.65 -8.66 -11.89
CA HIS A 35 -9.13 -10.04 -11.96
C HIS A 35 -8.64 -10.93 -10.80
N GLY A 36 -7.81 -10.37 -9.91
CA GLY A 36 -7.20 -11.11 -8.80
C GLY A 36 -6.16 -12.13 -9.26
N LEU A 37 -5.52 -12.79 -8.27
CA LEU A 37 -4.50 -13.81 -8.54
C LEU A 37 -5.04 -14.98 -9.37
N TYR A 38 -6.23 -15.47 -9.04
CA TYR A 38 -6.80 -16.65 -9.69
C TYR A 38 -7.38 -16.39 -11.06
N GLY A 39 -7.81 -15.15 -11.34
CA GLY A 39 -8.41 -14.75 -12.61
C GLY A 39 -7.41 -14.44 -13.73
N VAL A 40 -6.09 -14.56 -13.48
CA VAL A 40 -5.03 -14.22 -14.44
C VAL A 40 -4.09 -15.42 -14.65
N THR A 41 -3.66 -15.62 -15.90
CA THR A 41 -2.62 -16.61 -16.25
C THR A 41 -1.36 -15.90 -16.78
N LEU A 42 -0.21 -16.59 -16.76
CA LEU A 42 1.02 -16.07 -17.40
C LEU A 42 0.82 -15.82 -18.90
N LYS A 43 -0.06 -16.58 -19.57
CA LYS A 43 -0.41 -16.37 -20.98
C LYS A 43 -1.14 -15.05 -21.20
N ASP A 44 -2.03 -14.65 -20.29
CA ASP A 44 -2.76 -13.38 -20.39
C ASP A 44 -1.79 -12.20 -20.27
N VAL A 45 -0.85 -12.29 -19.32
CA VAL A 45 0.20 -11.27 -19.16
C VAL A 45 1.10 -11.21 -20.41
N ALA A 46 1.57 -12.35 -20.89
CA ALA A 46 2.40 -12.43 -22.10
C ALA A 46 1.71 -11.83 -23.32
N LYS A 47 0.42 -12.14 -23.50
CA LYS A 47 -0.41 -11.57 -24.57
C LYS A 47 -0.53 -10.05 -24.46
N LYS A 48 -0.70 -9.53 -23.26
CA LYS A 48 -0.83 -8.08 -23.01
C LYS A 48 0.45 -7.32 -23.32
N VAL A 49 1.62 -7.92 -23.03
CA VAL A 49 2.94 -7.32 -23.30
C VAL A 49 3.38 -7.53 -24.76
N GLY A 50 2.84 -8.54 -25.45
CA GLY A 50 3.24 -8.90 -26.81
C GLY A 50 4.49 -9.79 -26.86
N VAL A 51 4.74 -10.59 -25.82
CA VAL A 51 5.88 -11.51 -25.74
C VAL A 51 5.44 -12.97 -25.70
N HIS A 52 6.36 -13.90 -25.94
CA HIS A 52 6.05 -15.32 -25.81
C HIS A 52 5.99 -15.72 -24.32
N HIS A 53 5.03 -16.57 -23.94
CA HIS A 53 4.78 -16.95 -22.54
C HIS A 53 5.98 -17.66 -21.88
N THR A 54 6.84 -18.33 -22.65
CA THR A 54 8.07 -18.97 -22.12
C THR A 54 9.04 -17.95 -21.53
N LEU A 55 8.97 -16.67 -21.97
CA LEU A 55 9.80 -15.61 -21.41
C LEU A 55 9.39 -15.27 -19.99
N LEU A 56 8.08 -15.31 -19.69
CA LEU A 56 7.58 -15.10 -18.33
C LEU A 56 8.02 -16.24 -17.40
N ASN A 57 7.90 -17.50 -17.86
CA ASN A 57 8.38 -18.65 -17.11
C ASN A 57 9.90 -18.57 -16.84
N TYR A 58 10.67 -18.03 -17.78
CA TYR A 58 12.11 -17.83 -17.60
C TYR A 58 12.43 -16.76 -16.55
N TYR A 59 11.63 -15.67 -16.46
CA TYR A 59 11.90 -14.59 -15.52
C TYR A 59 11.30 -14.84 -14.13
N PHE A 60 10.11 -15.42 -14.05
CA PHE A 60 9.33 -15.52 -12.82
C PHE A 60 9.01 -16.95 -12.39
N GLU A 61 9.42 -17.96 -13.17
CA GLU A 61 9.17 -19.38 -12.92
C GLU A 61 7.66 -19.73 -12.95
N ASP A 62 6.85 -19.12 -12.08
CA ASP A 62 5.41 -19.34 -11.99
C ASP A 62 4.62 -18.03 -11.74
N LYS A 63 3.30 -18.16 -11.72
CA LYS A 63 2.38 -17.04 -11.51
C LYS A 63 2.48 -16.43 -10.12
N ASN A 64 2.71 -17.23 -9.08
CA ASN A 64 2.79 -16.75 -7.71
C ASN A 64 4.05 -15.88 -7.52
N LYS A 65 5.19 -16.32 -8.06
CA LYS A 65 6.43 -15.51 -8.05
C LYS A 65 6.28 -14.21 -8.84
N LEU A 66 5.59 -14.23 -9.98
CA LEU A 66 5.25 -12.99 -10.68
C LEU A 66 4.37 -12.08 -9.83
N PHE A 67 3.35 -12.63 -9.17
CA PHE A 67 2.45 -11.87 -8.29
C PHE A 67 3.21 -11.24 -7.13
N HIS A 68 4.07 -12.00 -6.45
CA HIS A 68 4.93 -11.51 -5.38
C HIS A 68 5.84 -10.38 -5.86
N ALA A 69 6.47 -10.52 -7.03
CA ALA A 69 7.33 -9.48 -7.61
C ALA A 69 6.54 -8.19 -7.93
N VAL A 70 5.33 -8.32 -8.47
CA VAL A 70 4.42 -7.19 -8.74
C VAL A 70 4.08 -6.45 -7.46
N PHE A 71 3.69 -7.17 -6.41
CA PHE A 71 3.30 -6.56 -5.15
C PHE A 71 4.49 -5.92 -4.43
N ALA A 72 5.58 -6.67 -4.28
CA ALA A 72 6.79 -6.24 -3.57
C ALA A 72 7.39 -4.96 -4.15
N ARG A 73 7.38 -4.79 -5.47
CA ARG A 73 7.92 -3.61 -6.17
C ARG A 73 7.41 -2.28 -5.59
N ARG A 74 6.13 -2.21 -5.25
CA ARG A 74 5.51 -1.00 -4.70
C ARG A 74 5.35 -1.04 -3.19
N ALA A 75 5.19 -2.23 -2.61
CA ALA A 75 5.07 -2.40 -1.16
C ALA A 75 6.31 -1.87 -0.43
N VAL A 76 7.51 -2.10 -0.98
CA VAL A 76 8.75 -1.54 -0.44
C VAL A 76 8.71 -0.02 -0.42
N VAL A 77 8.28 0.62 -1.50
CA VAL A 77 8.20 2.09 -1.59
C VAL A 77 7.19 2.66 -0.58
N THR A 78 6.01 2.04 -0.46
CA THR A 78 4.98 2.51 0.49
C THR A 78 5.42 2.30 1.93
N SER A 79 6.00 1.15 2.26
CA SER A 79 6.50 0.84 3.60
C SER A 79 7.63 1.79 4.03
N GLU A 80 8.61 2.04 3.17
CA GLU A 80 9.69 2.99 3.45
C GLU A 80 9.17 4.43 3.63
N ARG A 81 8.25 4.88 2.80
CA ARG A 81 7.64 6.21 2.93
C ARG A 81 6.88 6.37 4.24
N ARG A 82 6.05 5.39 4.60
CA ARG A 82 5.34 5.37 5.88
C ARG A 82 6.28 5.39 7.07
N MET A 83 7.32 4.54 7.06
CA MET A 83 8.31 4.50 8.13
C MET A 83 8.98 5.88 8.31
N ASN A 84 9.45 6.47 7.20
CA ASN A 84 10.06 7.79 7.22
C ASN A 84 9.10 8.88 7.73
N ALA A 85 7.82 8.84 7.35
CA ALA A 85 6.81 9.81 7.79
C ALA A 85 6.51 9.68 9.28
N LEU A 86 6.39 8.44 9.80
CA LEU A 86 6.22 8.18 11.23
C LEU A 86 7.42 8.67 12.05
N ASP A 87 8.64 8.43 11.57
CA ASP A 87 9.87 8.91 12.24
C ASP A 87 9.98 10.43 12.21
N GLN A 88 9.63 11.07 11.10
CA GLN A 88 9.59 12.52 11.01
C GLN A 88 8.52 13.13 11.93
N TYR A 89 7.35 12.52 11.97
CA TYR A 89 6.28 12.94 12.86
C TYR A 89 6.71 12.85 14.34
N GLU A 90 7.30 11.73 14.77
CA GLU A 90 7.79 11.58 16.14
C GLU A 90 8.83 12.64 16.50
N LYS A 91 9.80 12.91 15.61
CA LYS A 91 10.78 13.98 15.80
C LYS A 91 10.14 15.36 15.94
N ALA A 92 9.07 15.62 15.18
CA ALA A 92 8.41 16.92 15.18
C ALA A 92 7.51 17.12 16.40
N CYS A 93 6.80 16.08 16.87
CA CYS A 93 5.87 16.17 18.00
C CYS A 93 6.57 16.01 19.37
N GLY A 94 7.80 15.46 19.39
CA GLY A 94 8.55 15.17 20.63
C GLY A 94 7.76 14.23 21.54
N ASP A 95 7.59 14.62 22.81
CA ASP A 95 6.88 13.81 23.81
C ASP A 95 5.34 13.95 23.78
N ARG A 96 4.80 14.59 22.76
CA ARG A 96 3.36 14.87 22.67
C ARG A 96 2.74 14.38 21.34
N PRO A 97 2.85 13.09 21.02
CA PRO A 97 2.15 12.57 19.86
C PRO A 97 0.64 12.65 20.05
N THR A 98 -0.09 12.85 18.96
CA THR A 98 -1.54 12.77 18.92
C THR A 98 -1.96 11.59 18.06
N VAL A 99 -3.12 11.00 18.32
CA VAL A 99 -3.68 9.92 17.50
C VAL A 99 -3.85 10.37 16.06
N GLU A 100 -4.44 11.54 15.84
CA GLU A 100 -4.63 12.06 14.48
C GLU A 100 -3.31 12.29 13.75
N GLY A 101 -2.31 12.85 14.43
CA GLY A 101 -1.00 13.07 13.82
C GLY A 101 -0.29 11.79 13.42
N ALA A 102 -0.32 10.75 14.27
CA ALA A 102 0.22 9.43 13.96
C ALA A 102 -0.52 8.77 12.78
N LEU A 103 -1.85 8.85 12.76
CA LEU A 103 -2.66 8.32 11.66
C LEU A 103 -2.43 9.08 10.35
N ARG A 104 -2.26 10.42 10.38
CA ARG A 104 -1.91 11.19 9.18
C ARG A 104 -0.55 10.78 8.64
N ALA A 105 0.46 10.66 9.49
CA ALA A 105 1.78 10.21 9.06
C ALA A 105 1.75 8.82 8.40
N PHE A 106 0.87 7.94 8.86
CA PHE A 106 0.71 6.59 8.31
C PHE A 106 -0.13 6.54 7.03
N LEU A 107 -1.23 7.30 6.95
CA LEU A 107 -2.22 7.21 5.86
C LEU A 107 -1.91 8.16 4.70
N ASP A 108 -1.52 9.41 4.99
CA ASP A 108 -1.45 10.46 3.97
C ASP A 108 -0.34 10.20 2.96
N THR A 109 0.76 9.56 3.37
CA THR A 109 1.87 9.20 2.46
C THR A 109 1.46 8.28 1.32
N ASP A 110 0.59 7.31 1.60
CA ASP A 110 0.09 6.41 0.56
C ASP A 110 -1.01 7.07 -0.27
N LEU A 111 -1.90 7.82 0.40
CA LEU A 111 -2.95 8.54 -0.30
C LEU A 111 -2.36 9.55 -1.29
N ASP A 112 -1.24 10.22 -0.96
CA ASP A 112 -0.53 11.08 -1.89
C ASP A 112 0.03 10.32 -3.10
N LEU A 113 0.56 9.11 -2.90
CA LEU A 113 0.97 8.26 -4.02
C LEU A 113 -0.20 7.89 -4.95
N TYR A 114 -1.40 7.64 -4.37
CA TYR A 114 -2.58 7.30 -5.16
C TYR A 114 -3.20 8.51 -5.87
N ILE A 115 -3.03 9.72 -5.30
CA ILE A 115 -3.46 10.97 -5.91
C ILE A 115 -2.53 11.36 -7.07
N GLU A 116 -1.21 11.36 -6.83
CA GLU A 116 -0.21 11.92 -7.73
C GLU A 116 0.34 10.89 -8.72
N GLY A 117 0.38 9.62 -8.35
CA GLY A 117 1.08 8.55 -9.08
C GLY A 117 0.30 7.91 -10.22
N GLY A 118 -0.89 8.42 -10.54
CA GLY A 118 -1.70 7.97 -11.67
C GLY A 118 -2.32 6.58 -11.50
N GLU A 119 -2.80 6.01 -12.62
CA GLU A 119 -3.56 4.75 -12.61
C GLU A 119 -2.75 3.54 -12.11
N ALA A 120 -1.45 3.52 -12.30
CA ALA A 120 -0.60 2.42 -11.81
C ALA A 120 -0.63 2.33 -10.27
N TRP A 121 -0.52 3.45 -9.57
CA TRP A 121 -0.62 3.47 -8.12
C TRP A 121 -2.04 3.16 -7.62
N LYS A 122 -3.07 3.58 -8.35
CA LYS A 122 -4.46 3.21 -8.06
C LYS A 122 -4.73 1.71 -8.28
N ASN A 123 -4.07 1.08 -9.26
CA ASN A 123 -4.13 -0.37 -9.45
C ASN A 123 -3.43 -1.11 -8.30
N TYR A 124 -2.28 -0.63 -7.86
CA TYR A 124 -1.60 -1.18 -6.69
C TYR A 124 -2.45 -1.04 -5.42
N ALA A 125 -3.10 0.10 -5.20
CA ALA A 125 -4.02 0.29 -4.07
C ALA A 125 -5.14 -0.77 -4.05
N ALA A 126 -5.78 -0.99 -5.21
CA ALA A 126 -6.82 -2.01 -5.34
C ALA A 126 -6.27 -3.44 -5.16
N LEU A 127 -5.04 -3.70 -5.62
CA LEU A 127 -4.36 -4.97 -5.40
C LEU A 127 -4.03 -5.17 -3.91
N GLY A 128 -3.56 -4.13 -3.21
CA GLY A 128 -3.30 -4.15 -1.77
C GLY A 128 -4.55 -4.52 -0.97
N ALA A 129 -5.71 -3.97 -1.34
CA ALA A 129 -6.97 -4.33 -0.72
C ALA A 129 -7.34 -5.81 -0.92
N GLN A 130 -7.03 -6.40 -2.08
CA GLN A 130 -7.24 -7.83 -2.33
C GLN A 130 -6.27 -8.68 -1.49
N VAL A 131 -4.98 -8.33 -1.45
CA VAL A 131 -3.94 -9.03 -0.67
C VAL A 131 -4.33 -9.06 0.80
N ALA A 132 -4.69 -7.92 1.38
CA ALA A 132 -5.06 -7.82 2.80
C ALA A 132 -6.32 -8.63 3.19
N ASN A 133 -7.20 -8.94 2.24
CA ASN A 133 -8.44 -9.68 2.47
C ASN A 133 -8.38 -11.15 2.05
N THR A 134 -7.21 -11.68 1.69
CA THR A 134 -7.07 -13.08 1.25
C THR A 134 -5.94 -13.78 2.01
N PRO A 135 -6.26 -14.44 3.14
CA PRO A 135 -5.26 -15.06 4.03
C PRO A 135 -4.40 -16.12 3.33
N GLU A 136 -4.96 -16.87 2.38
CA GLU A 136 -4.29 -18.02 1.76
C GLU A 136 -3.01 -17.66 0.99
N TRP A 137 -2.90 -16.43 0.49
CA TRP A 137 -1.73 -15.98 -0.28
C TRP A 137 -1.30 -14.54 0.03
N GLY A 138 -2.10 -13.81 0.79
CA GLY A 138 -1.85 -12.41 1.12
C GLY A 138 -1.15 -12.20 2.46
N ALA A 139 -1.36 -13.11 3.44
CA ALA A 139 -0.82 -12.95 4.79
C ALA A 139 0.71 -12.76 4.79
N GLU A 140 1.46 -13.67 4.16
CA GLU A 140 2.93 -13.58 4.08
C GLU A 140 3.43 -12.28 3.46
N LEU A 141 2.72 -11.76 2.43
CA LEU A 141 3.06 -10.49 1.80
C LEU A 141 2.80 -9.30 2.73
N MET A 142 1.70 -9.34 3.50
CA MET A 142 1.39 -8.30 4.48
C MET A 142 2.40 -8.31 5.61
N ASP A 143 2.67 -9.48 6.21
CA ASP A 143 3.62 -9.65 7.30
C ASP A 143 5.02 -9.16 6.88
N THR A 144 5.50 -9.61 5.71
CA THR A 144 6.85 -9.27 5.24
C THR A 144 7.03 -7.78 4.98
N HIS A 145 6.04 -7.12 4.38
CA HIS A 145 6.22 -5.76 3.90
C HIS A 145 5.67 -4.69 4.84
N PHE A 146 4.68 -5.01 5.68
CA PHE A 146 3.96 -4.00 6.45
C PHE A 146 4.06 -4.14 7.97
N ASP A 147 4.30 -5.32 8.53
CA ASP A 147 4.38 -5.48 9.98
C ASP A 147 5.34 -4.50 10.66
N PRO A 148 6.57 -4.26 10.17
CA PRO A 148 7.48 -3.32 10.82
C PRO A 148 6.89 -1.90 10.91
N VAL A 149 6.25 -1.42 9.86
CA VAL A 149 5.66 -0.08 9.84
C VAL A 149 4.36 -0.01 10.63
N VAL A 150 3.60 -1.09 10.67
CA VAL A 150 2.39 -1.20 11.50
C VAL A 150 2.75 -1.17 12.98
N LEU A 151 3.74 -1.95 13.42
CA LEU A 151 4.21 -1.94 14.80
C LEU A 151 4.75 -0.57 15.18
N ARG A 152 5.40 0.13 14.27
CA ARG A 152 5.87 1.51 14.49
C ARG A 152 4.70 2.49 14.72
N LEU A 153 3.60 2.35 13.95
CA LEU A 153 2.37 3.12 14.20
C LEU A 153 1.79 2.79 15.58
N ILE A 154 1.68 1.51 15.92
CA ILE A 154 1.16 1.05 17.21
C ILE A 154 1.95 1.67 18.38
N ASP A 155 3.28 1.72 18.28
CA ASP A 155 4.12 2.36 19.30
C ASP A 155 3.80 3.84 19.49
N LEU A 156 3.55 4.57 18.40
CA LEU A 156 3.14 5.99 18.47
C LEU A 156 1.74 6.16 19.06
N LEU A 157 0.81 5.25 18.70
CA LEU A 157 -0.54 5.26 19.28
C LEU A 157 -0.52 4.96 20.79
N LYS A 158 0.31 4.01 21.26
CA LYS A 158 0.53 3.74 22.68
C LYS A 158 1.07 4.97 23.42
N LYS A 159 2.00 5.72 22.82
CA LYS A 159 2.50 6.97 23.38
C LYS A 159 1.43 8.08 23.42
N ALA A 160 0.58 8.15 22.40
CA ALA A 160 -0.52 9.12 22.33
C ALA A 160 -1.66 8.81 23.32
N LEU A 161 -1.83 7.54 23.68
CA LEU A 161 -2.92 7.01 24.50
C LEU A 161 -2.38 6.12 25.64
N PRO A 162 -1.61 6.67 26.60
CA PRO A 162 -0.91 5.87 27.60
C PRO A 162 -1.82 5.08 28.53
N ASP A 163 -3.07 5.51 28.70
CA ASP A 163 -4.07 4.88 29.58
C ASP A 163 -5.00 3.91 28.81
N CYS A 164 -4.83 3.78 27.48
CA CYS A 164 -5.62 2.85 26.66
C CYS A 164 -5.10 1.42 26.81
N SER A 165 -6.00 0.46 26.84
CA SER A 165 -5.60 -0.95 26.81
C SER A 165 -4.88 -1.28 25.49
N GLU A 166 -3.91 -2.18 25.55
CA GLU A 166 -3.23 -2.65 24.35
C GLU A 166 -4.21 -3.33 23.38
N GLU A 167 -5.19 -4.06 23.90
CA GLU A 167 -6.24 -4.70 23.11
C GLU A 167 -7.04 -3.67 22.30
N ASP A 168 -7.47 -2.56 22.93
CA ASP A 168 -8.25 -1.52 22.26
C ASP A 168 -7.43 -0.79 21.18
N ILE A 169 -6.12 -0.63 21.38
CA ILE A 169 -5.23 -0.07 20.36
C ILE A 169 -5.16 -0.99 19.13
N PHE A 170 -5.04 -2.31 19.31
CA PHE A 170 -5.05 -3.24 18.19
C PHE A 170 -6.40 -3.32 17.49
N TRP A 171 -7.51 -3.28 18.23
CA TRP A 171 -8.85 -3.18 17.62
C TRP A 171 -9.03 -1.87 16.84
N GLY A 172 -8.57 -0.75 17.38
CA GLY A 172 -8.57 0.53 16.67
C GLY A 172 -7.78 0.45 15.37
N TYR A 173 -6.58 -0.14 15.39
CA TYR A 173 -5.79 -0.39 14.17
C TYR A 173 -6.55 -1.28 13.17
N GLN A 174 -7.19 -2.35 13.63
CA GLN A 174 -7.99 -3.23 12.77
C GLN A 174 -9.11 -2.46 12.07
N PHE A 175 -9.80 -1.55 12.78
CA PHE A 175 -10.86 -0.72 12.17
C PHE A 175 -10.31 0.28 11.15
N VAL A 176 -9.16 0.92 11.45
CA VAL A 176 -8.45 1.79 10.48
C VAL A 176 -8.10 1.01 9.22
N THR A 177 -7.51 -0.17 9.36
CA THR A 177 -7.12 -1.02 8.23
C THR A 177 -8.33 -1.46 7.43
N GLY A 178 -9.43 -1.87 8.09
CA GLY A 178 -10.67 -2.25 7.41
C GLY A 178 -11.26 -1.11 6.58
N ALA A 179 -11.31 0.11 7.14
CA ALA A 179 -11.78 1.29 6.42
C ALA A 179 -10.87 1.65 5.25
N LEU A 180 -9.53 1.60 5.44
CA LEU A 180 -8.57 1.85 4.40
C LEU A 180 -8.71 0.85 3.25
N MET A 181 -8.74 -0.45 3.54
CA MET A 181 -8.84 -1.50 2.52
C MET A 181 -10.13 -1.41 1.71
N LEU A 182 -11.28 -1.13 2.35
CA LEU A 182 -12.54 -0.91 1.62
C LEU A 182 -12.45 0.32 0.71
N THR A 183 -11.81 1.39 1.16
CA THR A 183 -11.59 2.60 0.37
C THR A 183 -10.71 2.32 -0.84
N LEU A 184 -9.58 1.61 -0.64
CA LEU A 184 -8.63 1.27 -1.70
C LEU A 184 -9.23 0.32 -2.75
N ALA A 185 -10.20 -0.51 -2.37
CA ALA A 185 -10.90 -1.41 -3.28
C ALA A 185 -11.72 -0.66 -4.36
N ARG A 186 -12.06 0.59 -4.16
CA ARG A 186 -12.80 1.45 -5.12
C ARG A 186 -14.02 0.75 -5.71
N THR A 187 -14.89 0.22 -4.86
CA THR A 187 -16.01 -0.65 -5.28
C THR A 187 -17.11 0.07 -6.08
N GLY A 188 -17.09 1.40 -6.14
CA GLY A 188 -18.16 2.21 -6.74
C GLY A 188 -19.47 2.20 -5.93
N ARG A 189 -19.49 1.55 -4.75
CA ARG A 189 -20.72 1.44 -3.95
C ARG A 189 -21.16 2.79 -3.40
N ILE A 190 -20.22 3.59 -2.86
CA ILE A 190 -20.53 4.92 -2.33
C ILE A 190 -21.03 5.87 -3.41
N ASP A 191 -20.51 5.76 -4.64
CA ASP A 191 -20.94 6.55 -5.78
C ASP A 191 -22.45 6.38 -6.04
N LYS A 192 -22.91 5.11 -6.00
CA LYS A 192 -24.31 4.77 -6.20
C LYS A 192 -25.19 5.20 -5.03
N LEU A 193 -24.77 4.91 -3.79
CA LEU A 193 -25.53 5.22 -2.58
C LEU A 193 -25.70 6.73 -2.38
N SER A 194 -24.69 7.51 -2.72
CA SER A 194 -24.71 8.97 -2.60
C SER A 194 -25.28 9.69 -3.83
N HIS A 195 -25.78 8.95 -4.82
CA HIS A 195 -26.23 9.50 -6.10
C HIS A 195 -25.17 10.37 -6.78
N GLY A 196 -23.90 9.98 -6.65
CA GLY A 196 -22.76 10.66 -7.24
C GLY A 196 -22.18 11.84 -6.44
N LEU A 197 -22.71 12.11 -5.24
CA LEU A 197 -22.18 13.13 -4.33
C LEU A 197 -20.75 12.76 -3.85
N CYS A 198 -20.50 11.49 -3.57
CA CYS A 198 -19.19 10.96 -3.23
C CYS A 198 -18.67 10.06 -4.35
N LYS A 199 -17.36 10.05 -4.54
CA LYS A 199 -16.68 9.19 -5.51
C LYS A 199 -15.72 8.24 -4.81
N SER A 200 -15.77 6.96 -5.15
CA SER A 200 -14.93 5.93 -4.54
C SER A 200 -13.44 6.04 -4.94
N ASP A 201 -13.11 6.85 -5.93
CA ASP A 201 -11.74 7.14 -6.37
C ASP A 201 -11.25 8.55 -6.01
N ASP A 202 -12.04 9.31 -5.23
CA ASP A 202 -11.66 10.63 -4.71
C ASP A 202 -10.77 10.49 -3.45
N PHE A 203 -9.51 10.17 -3.67
CA PHE A 203 -8.54 10.05 -2.58
C PHE A 203 -8.20 11.37 -1.89
N VAL A 204 -8.48 12.52 -2.51
CA VAL A 204 -8.35 13.84 -1.87
C VAL A 204 -9.39 13.96 -0.76
N ALA A 205 -10.65 13.69 -1.08
CA ALA A 205 -11.73 13.70 -0.08
C ALA A 205 -11.50 12.69 1.05
N VAL A 206 -10.91 11.53 0.76
CA VAL A 206 -10.51 10.52 1.76
C VAL A 206 -9.42 11.07 2.67
N LYS A 207 -8.35 11.63 2.12
CA LYS A 207 -7.21 12.19 2.86
C LYS A 207 -7.66 13.27 3.86
N GLU A 208 -8.55 14.15 3.43
CA GLU A 208 -9.08 15.22 4.29
C GLU A 208 -9.86 14.69 5.52
N ARG A 209 -10.47 13.51 5.43
CA ARG A 209 -11.47 13.04 6.41
C ARG A 209 -11.04 11.83 7.22
N MET A 210 -10.30 10.90 6.62
CA MET A 210 -10.08 9.58 7.20
C MET A 210 -9.33 9.63 8.53
N ALA A 211 -8.22 10.36 8.60
CA ALA A 211 -7.41 10.38 9.81
C ALA A 211 -8.16 10.98 11.01
N SER A 212 -8.89 12.09 10.83
CA SER A 212 -9.66 12.71 11.91
C SER A 212 -10.86 11.86 12.34
N PHE A 213 -11.55 11.22 11.39
CA PHE A 213 -12.64 10.29 11.70
C PHE A 213 -12.15 9.08 12.51
N MET A 214 -11.03 8.49 12.12
CA MET A 214 -10.43 7.36 12.81
C MET A 214 -9.88 7.76 14.18
N ALA A 215 -9.27 8.94 14.30
CA ALA A 215 -8.78 9.46 15.59
C ALA A 215 -9.91 9.62 16.60
N ALA A 216 -11.06 10.13 16.18
CA ALA A 216 -12.24 10.21 17.05
C ALA A 216 -12.69 8.82 17.54
N GLY A 217 -12.65 7.80 16.68
CA GLY A 217 -12.94 6.42 17.05
C GLY A 217 -11.98 5.87 18.11
N PHE A 218 -10.67 6.09 17.94
CA PHE A 218 -9.66 5.71 18.93
C PHE A 218 -9.91 6.38 20.30
N LEU A 219 -10.12 7.71 20.30
CA LEU A 219 -10.38 8.45 21.54
C LEU A 219 -11.63 7.93 22.25
N GLN A 220 -12.67 7.55 21.51
CA GLN A 220 -13.90 7.01 22.09
C GLN A 220 -13.69 5.60 22.68
N ILE A 221 -12.99 4.71 21.99
CA ILE A 221 -12.71 3.35 22.49
C ILE A 221 -11.82 3.40 23.73
N CYS A 222 -10.81 4.27 23.73
CA CYS A 222 -9.87 4.43 24.84
C CYS A 222 -10.39 5.32 25.99
N GLY A 223 -11.68 5.65 26.02
CA GLY A 223 -12.32 6.38 27.11
C GLY A 223 -11.98 7.87 27.22
N GLN A 224 -11.27 8.44 26.24
CA GLN A 224 -10.88 9.85 26.22
C GLN A 224 -11.85 10.74 25.41
N GLY A 225 -12.93 10.17 24.90
CA GLY A 225 -13.94 10.85 24.08
C GLY A 225 -15.13 11.42 24.87
N ARG A 226 -15.00 11.56 26.21
CA ARG A 226 -16.06 12.12 27.07
C ARG A 226 -15.69 13.50 27.55
#